data_ba8750c8b5da68369e47742c6bc89cc1
#
_entry.id   ba8750c8b5da68369e47742c6bc89cc1
#
_cell.length_a   1.000
_cell.length_b   1.000
_cell.length_c   1.000
_cell.angle_alpha   90.00
_cell.angle_beta   90.00
_cell.angle_gamma   90.00
#
_symmetry.space_group_name_H-M   'P 1'
#
loop_
_entity.id
_entity.type
_entity.pdbx_description
1 polymer ?
#
loop_
_entity_poly.entity_id
_entity_poly.type
_entity_poly.pdbx_seq_one_letter_code
_entity_poly.pdbx_strand_id
1 'polypeptide(L)'
;MPSIAIVGASADRSKFGNKAVRAYAARGFTVYPVHPTADAIEGLPAYASLGAVPRPIDMVSFYVPAAIGITLLDAVRESAAGQFWLNPGSESDALVERAKALGLRPIVACSIVAVGESPYQY
;
A
#
# COMPACT_ATOMS: atom_id res chain seq x y z
N MET A 1 10.90 9.60 10.45
CA MET A 1 10.97 8.61 9.38
C MET A 1 9.64 8.58 8.65
N PRO A 2 9.61 8.63 7.32
CA PRO A 2 8.35 8.50 6.60
C PRO A 2 7.76 7.10 6.80
N SER A 3 6.44 7.02 6.71
CA SER A 3 5.70 5.78 6.90
C SER A 3 4.89 5.42 5.65
N ILE A 4 4.73 4.12 5.42
CA ILE A 4 3.95 3.59 4.32
C ILE A 4 3.12 2.40 4.79
N ALA A 5 1.83 2.41 4.44
CA ALA A 5 0.96 1.26 4.60
C ALA A 5 0.91 0.50 3.26
N ILE A 6 1.29 -0.75 3.27
CA ILE A 6 1.25 -1.63 2.10
C ILE A 6 -0.02 -2.48 2.19
N VAL A 7 -1.06 -2.08 1.48
CA VAL A 7 -2.34 -2.78 1.45
C VAL A 7 -2.28 -3.89 0.40
N GLY A 8 -2.46 -5.13 0.83
CA GLY A 8 -2.19 -6.30 0.00
C GLY A 8 -0.79 -6.85 0.19
N ALA A 9 -0.17 -6.55 1.33
CA ALA A 9 1.08 -7.16 1.72
C ALA A 9 0.92 -8.68 1.84
N SER A 10 1.98 -9.43 1.58
CA SER A 10 1.94 -10.89 1.55
C SER A 10 3.21 -11.46 2.17
N ALA A 11 3.06 -12.63 2.82
CA ALA A 11 4.21 -13.41 3.25
C ALA A 11 4.91 -14.12 2.08
N ASP A 12 4.24 -14.27 0.95
CA ASP A 12 4.80 -14.86 -0.26
C ASP A 12 5.79 -13.89 -0.92
N ARG A 13 7.07 -14.24 -0.86
CA ARG A 13 8.17 -13.37 -1.31
C ARG A 13 8.21 -13.14 -2.81
N SER A 14 7.50 -13.93 -3.59
CA SER A 14 7.37 -13.76 -5.04
C SER A 14 6.35 -12.68 -5.42
N LYS A 15 5.47 -12.30 -4.51
CA LYS A 15 4.43 -11.31 -4.76
C LYS A 15 4.93 -9.89 -4.57
N PHE A 16 4.41 -8.96 -5.39
CA PHE A 16 4.80 -7.55 -5.32
C PHE A 16 4.49 -6.91 -3.97
N GLY A 17 3.41 -7.31 -3.32
CA GLY A 17 3.09 -6.81 -1.98
C GLY A 17 4.15 -7.14 -0.94
N ASN A 18 4.80 -8.29 -1.04
CA ASN A 18 5.95 -8.62 -0.20
C ASN A 18 7.19 -7.84 -0.62
N LYS A 19 7.46 -7.79 -1.92
CA LYS A 19 8.62 -7.05 -2.45
C LYS A 19 8.60 -5.58 -2.03
N ALA A 20 7.42 -4.96 -2.02
CA ALA A 20 7.26 -3.60 -1.55
C ALA A 20 7.60 -3.44 -0.07
N VAL A 21 7.18 -4.39 0.78
CA VAL A 21 7.54 -4.37 2.21
C VAL A 21 9.06 -4.36 2.37
N ARG A 22 9.76 -5.24 1.66
CA ARG A 22 11.22 -5.33 1.75
C ARG A 22 11.92 -4.10 1.17
N ALA A 23 11.43 -3.60 0.04
CA ALA A 23 12.03 -2.44 -0.63
C ALA A 23 11.93 -1.18 0.23
N TYR A 24 10.77 -0.90 0.79
CA TYR A 24 10.59 0.28 1.64
C TYR A 24 11.31 0.14 2.97
N ALA A 25 11.35 -1.06 3.56
CA ALA A 25 12.13 -1.31 4.76
C ALA A 25 13.63 -1.06 4.51
N ALA A 26 14.14 -1.48 3.36
CA ALA A 26 15.53 -1.25 2.96
C ALA A 26 15.87 0.25 2.83
N ARG A 27 14.88 1.08 2.52
CA ARG A 27 15.03 2.54 2.41
C ARG A 27 14.79 3.28 3.72
N GLY A 28 14.63 2.57 4.83
CA GLY A 28 14.46 3.17 6.14
C GLY A 28 13.07 3.69 6.46
N PHE A 29 12.06 3.35 5.64
CA PHE A 29 10.67 3.70 5.94
C PHE A 29 10.15 2.88 7.12
N THR A 30 9.22 3.48 7.88
CA THR A 30 8.37 2.70 8.79
C THR A 30 7.31 2.03 7.93
N VAL A 31 7.36 0.69 7.85
CA VAL A 31 6.47 -0.07 6.97
C VAL A 31 5.36 -0.74 7.79
N TYR A 32 4.13 -0.52 7.39
CA TYR A 32 2.94 -1.14 7.98
C TYR A 32 2.32 -2.10 6.96
N PRO A 33 2.65 -3.41 7.03
CA PRO A 33 1.97 -4.40 6.19
C PRO A 33 0.51 -4.51 6.58
N VAL A 34 -0.40 -4.50 5.61
CA VAL A 34 -1.83 -4.70 5.84
C VAL A 34 -2.27 -5.99 5.16
N HIS A 35 -2.74 -6.93 5.97
CA HIS A 35 -3.18 -8.25 5.53
C HIS A 35 -4.31 -8.73 6.46
N PRO A 36 -5.40 -9.31 5.92
CA PRO A 36 -6.59 -9.63 6.73
C PRO A 36 -6.35 -10.57 7.90
N THR A 37 -5.38 -11.48 7.80
CA THR A 37 -5.20 -12.57 8.77
C THR A 37 -3.77 -12.74 9.29
N ALA A 38 -2.76 -12.21 8.61
CA ALA A 38 -1.38 -12.37 9.04
C ALA A 38 -1.08 -11.54 10.30
N ASP A 39 -0.34 -12.13 11.26
CA ASP A 39 0.12 -11.41 12.44
C ASP A 39 1.40 -10.62 12.15
N ALA A 40 2.24 -11.14 11.27
CA ALA A 40 3.50 -10.51 10.89
C ALA A 40 3.86 -10.86 9.44
N ILE A 41 4.55 -9.93 8.78
CA ILE A 41 5.09 -10.13 7.44
C ILE A 41 6.52 -9.57 7.45
N GLU A 42 7.49 -10.39 7.01
CA GLU A 42 8.91 -10.03 7.00
C GLU A 42 9.41 -9.52 8.38
N GLY A 43 8.92 -10.11 9.45
CA GLY A 43 9.29 -9.72 10.80
C GLY A 43 8.64 -8.43 11.31
N LEU A 44 7.78 -7.81 10.53
CA LEU A 44 7.07 -6.59 10.92
C LEU A 44 5.64 -6.93 11.36
N PRO A 45 5.11 -6.27 12.40
CA PRO A 45 3.71 -6.45 12.77
C PRO A 45 2.79 -6.13 11.59
N ALA A 46 1.84 -7.01 11.29
CA ALA A 46 0.86 -6.79 10.26
C ALA A 46 -0.48 -6.34 10.87
N TYR A 47 -1.21 -5.54 10.13
CA TYR A 47 -2.49 -4.98 10.55
C TYR A 47 -3.61 -5.54 9.69
N ALA A 48 -4.74 -5.87 10.31
CA ALA A 48 -5.85 -6.50 9.61
C ALA A 48 -6.55 -5.55 8.63
N SER A 49 -6.48 -4.25 8.86
CA SER A 49 -7.08 -3.22 8.03
C SER A 49 -6.27 -1.94 8.06
N LEU A 50 -6.49 -1.09 7.07
CA LEU A 50 -5.84 0.23 7.05
C LEU A 50 -6.24 1.08 8.26
N GLY A 51 -7.48 0.95 8.72
CA GLY A 51 -7.96 1.67 9.90
C GLY A 51 -7.25 1.30 11.20
N ALA A 52 -6.65 0.10 11.27
CA ALA A 52 -5.88 -0.36 12.43
C ALA A 52 -4.43 0.14 12.44
N VAL A 53 -3.94 0.69 11.33
CA VAL A 53 -2.56 1.17 11.22
C VAL A 53 -2.36 2.44 12.05
N PRO A 54 -1.27 2.51 12.86
CA PRO A 54 -0.99 3.73 13.63
C PRO A 54 -0.76 4.94 12.74
N ARG A 55 -1.29 6.07 13.15
CA ARG A 55 -1.11 7.36 12.45
C ARG A 55 0.04 8.14 13.06
N PRO A 56 0.71 9.02 12.30
CA PRO A 56 0.40 9.39 10.91
C PRO A 56 0.88 8.37 9.89
N ILE A 57 0.20 8.31 8.73
CA ILE A 57 0.59 7.50 7.58
C ILE A 57 0.93 8.46 6.45
N ASP A 58 2.17 8.43 5.96
CA ASP A 58 2.58 9.32 4.88
C ASP A 58 2.14 8.84 3.51
N MET A 59 2.19 7.52 3.30
CA MET A 59 1.85 6.91 2.02
C MET A 59 0.97 5.68 2.22
N VAL A 60 0.00 5.51 1.33
CA VAL A 60 -0.77 4.26 1.19
C VAL A 60 -0.52 3.71 -0.20
N SER A 61 -0.11 2.46 -0.30
CA SER A 61 0.20 1.80 -1.56
C SER A 61 -0.62 0.52 -1.70
N PHE A 62 -1.41 0.42 -2.78
CA PHE A 62 -2.29 -0.71 -3.03
C PHE A 62 -1.63 -1.76 -3.90
N TYR A 63 -1.69 -3.01 -3.43
CA TYR A 63 -1.32 -4.23 -4.15
C TYR A 63 -2.48 -5.23 -4.17
N VAL A 64 -3.70 -4.75 -3.94
CA VAL A 64 -4.93 -5.56 -4.05
C VAL A 64 -5.57 -5.35 -5.41
N PRO A 65 -6.37 -6.31 -5.90
CA PRO A 65 -7.16 -6.11 -7.12
C PRO A 65 -8.07 -4.88 -7.00
N ALA A 66 -8.34 -4.22 -8.12
CA ALA A 66 -9.16 -3.00 -8.13
C ALA A 66 -10.56 -3.21 -7.54
N ALA A 67 -11.15 -4.38 -7.73
CA ALA A 67 -12.48 -4.70 -7.17
C ALA A 67 -12.47 -4.70 -5.64
N ILE A 68 -11.36 -5.06 -5.02
CA ILE A 68 -11.20 -4.97 -3.57
C ILE A 68 -10.80 -3.55 -3.18
N GLY A 69 -9.85 -2.95 -3.90
CA GLY A 69 -9.35 -1.61 -3.60
C GLY A 69 -10.44 -0.56 -3.58
N ILE A 70 -11.42 -0.64 -4.47
CA ILE A 70 -12.52 0.33 -4.52
C ILE A 70 -13.34 0.35 -3.22
N THR A 71 -13.42 -0.78 -2.52
CA THR A 71 -14.13 -0.86 -1.23
C THR A 71 -13.34 -0.26 -0.07
N LEU A 72 -12.07 0.04 -0.27
CA LEU A 72 -11.17 0.53 0.77
C LEU A 72 -10.90 2.05 0.67
N LEU A 73 -11.50 2.74 -0.30
CA LEU A 73 -11.21 4.14 -0.55
C LEU A 73 -11.62 5.07 0.60
N ASP A 74 -12.69 4.77 1.32
CA ASP A 74 -13.09 5.55 2.48
C ASP A 74 -12.00 5.48 3.58
N ALA A 75 -11.43 4.31 3.79
CA ALA A 75 -10.34 4.14 4.75
C ALA A 75 -9.08 4.91 4.32
N VAL A 76 -8.80 4.95 3.02
CA VAL A 76 -7.69 5.76 2.49
C VAL A 76 -7.92 7.23 2.78
N ARG A 77 -9.13 7.74 2.53
CA ARG A 77 -9.47 9.13 2.82
C ARG A 77 -9.33 9.43 4.32
N GLU A 78 -9.85 8.57 5.17
CA GLU A 78 -9.78 8.73 6.62
C GLU A 78 -8.36 8.68 7.17
N SER A 79 -7.45 7.96 6.49
CA SER A 79 -6.05 7.88 6.88
C SER A 79 -5.32 9.22 6.75
N ALA A 80 -5.83 10.13 5.94
CA ALA A 80 -5.24 11.43 5.63
C ALA A 80 -3.79 11.31 5.11
N ALA A 81 -3.46 10.19 4.45
CA ALA A 81 -2.14 9.97 3.88
C ALA A 81 -1.82 11.03 2.82
N GLY A 82 -0.57 11.48 2.79
CA GLY A 82 -0.12 12.49 1.84
C GLY A 82 -0.05 11.98 0.40
N GLN A 83 0.14 10.66 0.23
CA GLN A 83 0.19 10.03 -1.09
C GLN A 83 -0.59 8.72 -1.09
N PHE A 84 -1.26 8.45 -2.20
CA PHE A 84 -2.01 7.23 -2.43
C PHE A 84 -1.61 6.64 -3.78
N TRP A 85 -1.07 5.41 -3.75
CA TRP A 85 -0.50 4.74 -4.91
C TRP A 85 -1.35 3.55 -5.34
N LEU A 86 -1.63 3.48 -6.65
CA LEU A 86 -2.23 2.33 -7.31
C LEU A 86 -1.17 1.68 -8.18
N ASN A 87 -0.63 0.57 -7.71
CA ASN A 87 0.42 -0.15 -8.44
C ASN A 87 -0.17 -0.88 -9.65
N PRO A 88 0.66 -1.28 -10.64
CA PRO A 88 0.17 -2.03 -11.80
C PRO A 88 -0.66 -3.24 -11.38
N GLY A 89 -1.85 -3.36 -11.91
CA GLY A 89 -2.81 -4.41 -11.55
C GLY A 89 -3.80 -4.04 -10.45
N SER A 90 -3.62 -2.91 -9.78
CA SER A 90 -4.54 -2.41 -8.74
C SER A 90 -5.44 -1.28 -9.22
N GLU A 91 -5.22 -0.77 -10.43
CA GLU A 91 -5.99 0.34 -10.99
C GLU A 91 -7.17 -0.16 -11.83
N SER A 92 -8.21 0.66 -11.90
CA SER A 92 -9.29 0.57 -12.89
C SER A 92 -9.87 1.96 -13.05
N ASP A 93 -10.54 2.21 -14.16
CA ASP A 93 -11.20 3.51 -14.40
C ASP A 93 -12.22 3.79 -13.31
N ALA A 94 -13.02 2.80 -12.92
CA ALA A 94 -14.02 2.94 -11.86
C ALA A 94 -13.39 3.32 -10.52
N LEU A 95 -12.26 2.69 -10.15
CA LEU A 95 -11.58 2.99 -8.90
C LEU A 95 -10.99 4.41 -8.93
N VAL A 96 -10.34 4.78 -10.01
CA VAL A 96 -9.72 6.11 -10.16
C VAL A 96 -10.79 7.20 -10.09
N GLU A 97 -11.92 7.03 -10.79
CA GLU A 97 -13.02 7.99 -10.76
C GLU A 97 -13.62 8.11 -9.35
N ARG A 98 -13.85 6.99 -8.68
CA ARG A 98 -14.37 7.01 -7.30
C ARG A 98 -13.40 7.68 -6.34
N ALA A 99 -12.11 7.41 -6.46
CA ALA A 99 -11.08 8.05 -5.64
C ALA A 99 -11.11 9.58 -5.82
N LYS A 100 -11.17 10.04 -7.07
CA LYS A 100 -11.25 11.47 -7.37
C LYS A 100 -12.53 12.10 -6.80
N ALA A 101 -13.66 11.40 -6.88
CA ALA A 101 -14.93 11.87 -6.31
C ALA A 101 -14.85 12.02 -4.79
N LEU A 102 -14.00 11.26 -4.12
CA LEU A 102 -13.74 11.36 -2.68
C LEU A 102 -12.66 12.39 -2.33
N GLY A 103 -12.13 13.10 -3.31
CA GLY A 103 -11.08 14.10 -3.11
C GLY A 103 -9.67 13.51 -3.04
N LEU A 104 -9.50 12.24 -3.37
CA LEU A 104 -8.20 11.58 -3.41
C LEU A 104 -7.49 11.87 -4.75
N ARG A 105 -6.16 11.79 -4.72
CA ARG A 105 -5.31 11.97 -5.88
C ARG A 105 -4.46 10.72 -6.09
N PRO A 106 -5.01 9.65 -6.68
CA PRO A 106 -4.26 8.41 -6.86
C PRO A 106 -3.09 8.60 -7.83
N ILE A 107 -1.94 8.04 -7.46
CA ILE A 107 -0.76 7.97 -8.32
C ILE A 107 -0.75 6.57 -8.92
N VAL A 108 -0.95 6.48 -10.23
CA VAL A 108 -1.00 5.20 -10.94
C VAL A 108 0.40 4.90 -11.46
N ALA A 109 1.19 4.19 -10.65
CA ALA A 109 2.58 3.86 -10.96
C ALA A 109 3.11 2.82 -9.97
N CYS A 110 4.25 2.21 -10.27
CA CYS A 110 4.92 1.27 -9.37
C CYS A 110 5.63 2.02 -8.24
N SER A 111 5.16 1.86 -7.01
CA SER A 111 5.74 2.55 -5.86
C SER A 111 7.13 2.02 -5.48
N ILE A 112 7.49 0.79 -5.84
CA ILE A 112 8.83 0.25 -5.64
C ILE A 112 9.84 1.00 -6.50
N VAL A 113 9.52 1.22 -7.76
CA VAL A 113 10.38 1.99 -8.67
C VAL A 113 10.49 3.45 -8.20
N ALA A 114 9.39 4.02 -7.72
CA ALA A 114 9.36 5.41 -7.28
C ALA A 114 10.30 5.68 -6.10
N VAL A 115 10.57 4.70 -5.24
CA VAL A 115 11.50 4.85 -4.10
C VAL A 115 12.95 4.57 -4.49
N GLY A 116 13.21 4.27 -5.77
CA GLY A 116 14.56 4.02 -6.27
C GLY A 116 14.99 2.56 -6.19
N GLU A 117 14.05 1.64 -5.97
CA GLU A 117 14.31 0.20 -5.92
C GLU A 117 13.76 -0.47 -7.18
N SER A 118 14.13 -1.73 -7.39
CA SER A 118 13.61 -2.53 -8.50
C SER A 118 12.93 -3.78 -7.96
N PRO A 119 11.72 -4.13 -8.47
CA PRO A 119 11.09 -5.40 -8.10
C PRO A 119 11.96 -6.63 -8.41
N TYR A 120 12.90 -6.50 -9.32
CA TYR A 120 13.80 -7.59 -9.68
C TYR A 120 14.91 -7.84 -8.64
N GLN A 121 15.12 -6.89 -7.71
CA GLN A 121 16.07 -7.06 -6.60
C GLN A 121 15.47 -7.90 -5.47
N TYR A 122 14.19 -8.09 -5.47
CA TYR A 122 13.41 -8.74 -4.39
C TYR A 122 12.56 -9.94 -4.90
#